data_8dd824ee5d0ab6ea4c51026b46a3785c
#
_entry.id   8dd824ee5d0ab6ea4c51026b46a3785c
#
_cell.length_a   1.000
_cell.length_b   1.000
_cell.length_c   1.000
_cell.angle_alpha   90.00
_cell.angle_beta   90.00
_cell.angle_gamma   90.00
#
_symmetry.space_group_name_H-M   'P 1'
#
loop_
_entity.id
_entity.type
_entity.pdbx_description
1 polymer ?
#
loop_
_entity_poly.entity_id
_entity_poly.type
_entity_poly.pdbx_seq_one_letter_code
_entity_poly.pdbx_strand_id
1 'polypeptide(L)'
;MEHRFNDDSLSLHTDLYQINMAETYWRDGIHEKKAVFELFFRKLPFDNGFAVFAGLEKAIEYLSDFSFTESDLAYLKDELGYKSDFIDYLSGLSFTGTLHSMREGEIVFANEPIMRIEATLVEAQLIETALLNIVNFQTLIATKAARIKGIIENETALEFGTRRAHEMDAAMWGARAALIGGFQATSNVRAGKRFNIPVSGTHAHALVQAYRDEYTAFKKYAETHTDCVFLVDTYDTVRSGIPNAIKVAKEFGDKINFIGVRLDSGDLAYLSKKARTMLDEAGFHDAKVIASSDLDEHTIMNLKAQGAKIDVWGVGTKLITAFDQPALGAVYKLVSIEENGKMNDTIKISSNPEKVTTPGRKRVYRIINQLNHHSEGDYIALEEEDVHSEDKLKMFHPVHTFISKFVTNFVAKDLHVPIFEQGKLVYDNPDIQTIQAYVQDSLGLFWEEYKRISKPEEYPVDLSQKCWDNKMQFIHDVKNKIKKELYESE
;
A
#
# COMPACT_ATOMS: atom_id res chain seq x y z
N MET A 1 -19.30 26.32 19.75
CA MET A 1 -18.50 25.64 20.78
C MET A 1 -17.05 25.83 20.36
N GLU A 2 -16.27 26.56 21.13
CA GLU A 2 -14.81 26.49 20.96
C GLU A 2 -14.41 25.06 21.29
N HIS A 3 -13.72 24.39 20.38
CA HIS A 3 -13.15 23.09 20.67
C HIS A 3 -12.08 23.27 21.76
N ARG A 4 -12.28 22.64 22.91
CA ARG A 4 -11.33 22.71 24.04
C ARG A 4 -10.00 22.04 23.72
N PHE A 5 -10.01 21.08 22.81
CA PHE A 5 -8.85 20.30 22.38
C PHE A 5 -8.59 20.49 20.90
N ASN A 6 -7.33 20.52 20.52
CA ASN A 6 -6.88 20.63 19.13
C ASN A 6 -6.59 19.23 18.56
N ASP A 7 -6.68 19.09 17.25
CA ASP A 7 -6.30 17.88 16.50
C ASP A 7 -5.02 18.14 15.68
N ASP A 8 -3.98 18.61 16.40
CA ASP A 8 -2.72 19.03 15.77
C ASP A 8 -1.67 17.92 15.73
N SER A 9 -1.90 16.80 16.44
CA SER A 9 -1.00 15.66 16.56
C SER A 9 -1.69 14.37 16.14
N LEU A 10 -0.91 13.45 15.55
CA LEU A 10 -1.36 12.08 15.28
C LEU A 10 -0.99 11.10 16.41
N SER A 11 -0.44 11.56 17.54
CA SER A 11 -0.04 10.68 18.65
C SER A 11 -1.23 10.03 19.35
N LEU A 12 -2.40 10.68 19.32
CA LEU A 12 -3.67 10.10 19.78
C LEU A 12 -4.38 9.26 18.70
N HIS A 13 -3.83 9.11 17.49
CA HIS A 13 -4.36 8.18 16.49
C HIS A 13 -3.99 6.73 16.87
N THR A 14 -4.54 6.30 18.00
CA THR A 14 -4.28 4.99 18.62
C THR A 14 -5.54 4.45 19.29
N ASP A 15 -5.53 3.18 19.63
CA ASP A 15 -6.61 2.57 20.42
C ASP A 15 -6.36 2.79 21.91
N LEU A 16 -7.40 2.97 22.70
CA LEU A 16 -7.31 3.22 24.14
C LEU A 16 -6.48 2.18 24.90
N TYR A 17 -6.54 0.91 24.47
CA TYR A 17 -5.77 -0.15 25.13
C TYR A 17 -4.25 0.08 25.05
N GLN A 18 -3.76 0.81 24.04
CA GLN A 18 -2.35 1.15 23.92
C GLN A 18 -1.90 2.08 25.06
N ILE A 19 -2.70 3.09 25.34
CA ILE A 19 -2.42 4.02 26.46
C ILE A 19 -2.52 3.29 27.80
N ASN A 20 -3.54 2.42 27.97
CA ASN A 20 -3.69 1.61 29.20
C ASN A 20 -2.50 0.66 29.42
N MET A 21 -2.00 0.04 28.35
CA MET A 21 -0.82 -0.82 28.44
C MET A 21 0.44 0.00 28.74
N ALA A 22 0.60 1.17 28.10
CA ALA A 22 1.71 2.08 28.37
C ALA A 22 1.73 2.52 29.85
N GLU A 23 0.59 2.88 30.43
CA GLU A 23 0.50 3.20 31.87
C GLU A 23 0.87 1.99 32.74
N THR A 24 0.39 0.80 32.39
CA THR A 24 0.71 -0.44 33.12
C THR A 24 2.22 -0.71 33.09
N TYR A 25 2.86 -0.64 31.92
CA TYR A 25 4.29 -0.85 31.79
C TYR A 25 5.10 0.19 32.55
N TRP A 26 4.65 1.45 32.50
CA TRP A 26 5.32 2.55 33.21
C TRP A 26 5.23 2.38 34.73
N ARG A 27 4.06 2.03 35.28
CA ARG A 27 3.86 1.79 36.71
C ARG A 27 4.63 0.59 37.24
N ASP A 28 4.78 -0.45 36.42
CA ASP A 28 5.53 -1.66 36.78
C ASP A 28 7.04 -1.50 36.56
N GLY A 29 7.50 -0.37 36.00
CA GLY A 29 8.92 -0.06 35.77
C GLY A 29 9.55 -0.84 34.62
N ILE A 30 8.77 -1.43 33.72
CA ILE A 30 9.27 -2.21 32.57
C ILE A 30 9.23 -1.42 31.25
N HIS A 31 8.74 -0.20 31.26
CA HIS A 31 8.51 0.65 30.09
C HIS A 31 9.78 0.94 29.26
N GLU A 32 10.95 1.00 29.92
CA GLU A 32 12.25 1.23 29.29
C GLU A 32 12.94 -0.02 28.74
N LYS A 33 12.36 -1.23 28.96
CA LYS A 33 12.90 -2.45 28.37
C LYS A 33 12.96 -2.34 26.86
N LYS A 34 14.03 -2.75 26.25
CA LYS A 34 14.13 -2.87 24.79
C LYS A 34 13.18 -3.93 24.29
N ALA A 35 12.43 -3.61 23.26
CA ALA A 35 11.47 -4.52 22.64
C ALA A 35 11.61 -4.49 21.13
N VAL A 36 11.35 -5.62 20.48
CA VAL A 36 11.33 -5.75 19.03
C VAL A 36 9.94 -6.18 18.59
N PHE A 37 9.36 -5.37 17.74
CA PHE A 37 8.09 -5.67 17.09
C PHE A 37 8.26 -5.78 15.59
N GLU A 38 7.42 -6.61 14.99
CA GLU A 38 7.36 -6.75 13.53
C GLU A 38 5.94 -6.53 13.01
N LEU A 39 5.86 -5.80 11.89
CA LEU A 39 4.65 -5.56 11.14
C LEU A 39 4.65 -6.43 9.89
N PHE A 40 3.59 -7.22 9.70
CA PHE A 40 3.40 -8.11 8.55
C PHE A 40 1.91 -8.38 8.31
N PHE A 41 1.55 -8.94 7.18
CA PHE A 41 0.19 -9.45 6.93
C PHE A 41 0.22 -10.97 6.66
N ARG A 42 -0.94 -11.65 6.81
CA ARG A 42 -1.02 -13.12 6.77
C ARG A 42 -1.55 -13.69 5.47
N LYS A 43 -2.26 -12.88 4.69
CA LYS A 43 -2.87 -13.28 3.43
C LYS A 43 -2.70 -12.18 2.41
N LEU A 44 -2.40 -12.55 1.19
CA LEU A 44 -2.36 -11.63 0.08
C LEU A 44 -3.77 -11.07 -0.20
N PRO A 45 -3.90 -9.78 -0.51
CA PRO A 45 -5.19 -9.19 -0.83
C PRO A 45 -5.65 -9.59 -2.24
N PHE A 46 -6.98 -9.56 -2.46
CA PHE A 46 -7.63 -9.74 -3.77
C PHE A 46 -7.36 -11.11 -4.42
N ASP A 47 -7.04 -12.14 -3.64
CA ASP A 47 -6.54 -13.43 -4.15
C ASP A 47 -5.39 -13.25 -5.17
N ASN A 48 -4.58 -12.19 -5.00
CA ASN A 48 -3.45 -11.86 -5.86
C ASN A 48 -2.21 -12.67 -5.47
N GLY A 49 -1.24 -12.81 -6.38
CA GLY A 49 0.00 -13.52 -6.12
C GLY A 49 1.05 -12.70 -5.37
N PHE A 50 0.85 -11.38 -5.22
CA PHE A 50 1.77 -10.46 -4.55
C PHE A 50 1.03 -9.24 -3.99
N ALA A 51 1.71 -8.44 -3.16
CA ALA A 51 1.28 -7.10 -2.79
C ALA A 51 2.39 -6.08 -3.07
N VAL A 52 2.01 -4.81 -3.26
CA VAL A 52 2.94 -3.69 -3.41
C VAL A 52 2.93 -2.89 -2.12
N PHE A 53 4.05 -2.89 -1.41
CA PHE A 53 4.17 -2.18 -0.16
C PHE A 53 4.13 -0.66 -0.39
N ALA A 54 3.26 0.03 0.36
CA ALA A 54 3.14 1.47 0.38
C ALA A 54 2.76 1.98 1.77
N GLY A 55 3.08 3.26 2.06
CA GLY A 55 2.81 3.91 3.33
C GLY A 55 4.06 4.28 4.12
N LEU A 56 5.25 4.01 3.61
CA LEU A 56 6.50 4.32 4.31
C LEU A 56 6.69 5.83 4.50
N GLU A 57 6.38 6.66 3.49
CA GLU A 57 6.50 8.13 3.62
C GLU A 57 5.63 8.66 4.77
N LYS A 58 4.36 8.26 4.85
CA LYS A 58 3.48 8.68 5.94
C LYS A 58 3.90 8.12 7.30
N ALA A 59 4.45 6.91 7.34
CA ALA A 59 5.02 6.33 8.56
C ALA A 59 6.25 7.12 9.05
N ILE A 60 7.11 7.57 8.14
CA ILE A 60 8.25 8.45 8.44
C ILE A 60 7.77 9.79 9.00
N GLU A 61 6.79 10.44 8.36
CA GLU A 61 6.19 11.68 8.86
C GLU A 61 5.66 11.49 10.28
N TYR A 62 4.84 10.46 10.49
CA TYR A 62 4.25 10.15 11.79
C TYR A 62 5.29 9.93 12.88
N LEU A 63 6.33 9.13 12.62
CA LEU A 63 7.37 8.85 13.61
C LEU A 63 8.28 10.04 13.87
N SER A 64 8.54 10.88 12.86
CA SER A 64 9.33 12.11 13.02
C SER A 64 8.65 13.14 13.91
N ASP A 65 7.32 13.19 13.86
CA ASP A 65 6.50 14.16 14.61
C ASP A 65 5.87 13.54 15.87
N PHE A 66 6.18 12.26 16.19
CA PHE A 66 5.56 11.54 17.30
C PHE A 66 5.89 12.21 18.65
N SER A 67 4.91 12.92 19.19
CA SER A 67 4.96 13.58 20.50
C SER A 67 3.55 13.94 20.95
N PHE A 68 3.31 13.95 22.27
CA PHE A 68 2.03 14.38 22.81
C PHE A 68 2.03 15.91 23.01
N THR A 69 1.06 16.58 22.40
CA THR A 69 0.85 18.02 22.56
C THR A 69 0.23 18.34 23.94
N GLU A 70 0.30 19.61 24.33
CA GLU A 70 -0.40 20.06 25.55
C GLU A 70 -1.91 19.75 25.50
N SER A 71 -2.51 19.85 24.31
CA SER A 71 -3.92 19.51 24.08
C SER A 71 -4.21 18.03 24.30
N ASP A 72 -3.34 17.14 23.79
CA ASP A 72 -3.44 15.70 23.96
C ASP A 72 -3.35 15.31 25.44
N LEU A 73 -2.34 15.85 26.12
CA LEU A 73 -2.11 15.59 27.56
C LEU A 73 -3.26 16.07 28.42
N ALA A 74 -3.82 17.25 28.12
CA ALA A 74 -4.98 17.78 28.79
C ALA A 74 -6.20 16.88 28.60
N TYR A 75 -6.43 16.39 27.38
CA TYR A 75 -7.52 15.44 27.11
C TYR A 75 -7.36 14.14 27.88
N LEU A 76 -6.18 13.53 27.85
CA LEU A 76 -5.89 12.29 28.59
C LEU A 76 -6.10 12.45 30.10
N LYS A 77 -5.69 13.60 30.66
CA LYS A 77 -5.83 13.90 32.07
C LYS A 77 -7.27 14.23 32.47
N ASP A 78 -7.87 15.21 31.79
CA ASP A 78 -9.11 15.84 32.24
C ASP A 78 -10.38 15.04 31.85
N GLU A 79 -10.34 14.38 30.65
CA GLU A 79 -11.49 13.63 30.16
C GLU A 79 -11.34 12.12 30.41
N LEU A 80 -10.14 11.55 30.28
CA LEU A 80 -9.92 10.12 30.48
C LEU A 80 -9.41 9.76 31.87
N GLY A 81 -9.01 10.76 32.67
CA GLY A 81 -8.71 10.59 34.10
C GLY A 81 -7.33 9.98 34.40
N TYR A 82 -6.40 10.01 33.46
CA TYR A 82 -5.04 9.58 33.74
C TYR A 82 -4.35 10.49 34.75
N LYS A 83 -3.50 9.92 35.61
CA LYS A 83 -2.86 10.65 36.70
C LYS A 83 -1.73 11.53 36.19
N SER A 84 -1.49 12.65 36.87
CA SER A 84 -0.51 13.65 36.48
C SER A 84 0.90 13.11 36.30
N ASP A 85 1.32 12.16 37.14
CA ASP A 85 2.65 11.53 37.05
C ASP A 85 2.86 10.75 35.74
N PHE A 86 1.84 10.06 35.25
CA PHE A 86 1.90 9.38 33.93
C PHE A 86 1.78 10.39 32.79
N ILE A 87 0.98 11.44 32.94
CA ILE A 87 0.91 12.55 31.96
C ILE A 87 2.25 13.25 31.81
N ASP A 88 2.95 13.50 32.93
CA ASP A 88 4.30 14.08 32.92
C ASP A 88 5.30 13.16 32.17
N TYR A 89 5.19 11.83 32.33
CA TYR A 89 5.97 10.87 31.56
C TYR A 89 5.69 10.98 30.06
N LEU A 90 4.40 10.97 29.64
CA LEU A 90 4.01 11.07 28.24
C LEU A 90 4.47 12.37 27.58
N SER A 91 4.56 13.49 28.33
CA SER A 91 4.99 14.79 27.81
C SER A 91 6.43 14.79 27.26
N GLY A 92 7.27 13.88 27.75
CA GLY A 92 8.65 13.72 27.30
C GLY A 92 8.84 12.65 26.23
N LEU A 93 7.77 12.00 25.78
CA LEU A 93 7.87 10.86 24.88
C LEU A 93 8.04 11.30 23.43
N SER A 94 8.99 10.70 22.74
CA SER A 94 9.21 10.81 21.30
C SER A 94 9.72 9.47 20.78
N PHE A 95 9.75 9.27 19.47
CA PHE A 95 10.34 8.04 18.92
C PHE A 95 11.87 8.12 18.95
N THR A 96 12.50 7.30 19.79
CA THR A 96 13.96 7.21 19.93
C THR A 96 14.52 5.88 19.41
N GLY A 97 13.66 5.04 18.86
CA GLY A 97 13.98 3.68 18.41
C GLY A 97 14.71 3.61 17.07
N THR A 98 14.90 2.39 16.63
CA THR A 98 15.40 2.01 15.30
C THR A 98 14.27 1.37 14.51
N LEU A 99 14.07 1.79 13.27
CA LEU A 99 13.14 1.21 12.32
C LEU A 99 13.90 0.71 11.11
N HIS A 100 13.79 -0.59 10.86
CA HIS A 100 14.12 -1.20 9.57
C HIS A 100 12.83 -1.48 8.80
N SER A 101 12.79 -1.16 7.53
CA SER A 101 11.62 -1.39 6.68
C SER A 101 12.05 -1.88 5.30
N MET A 102 11.17 -2.60 4.62
CA MET A 102 11.27 -2.75 3.19
C MET A 102 11.07 -1.38 2.54
N ARG A 103 11.62 -1.18 1.35
CA ARG A 103 11.46 0.07 0.58
C ARG A 103 10.02 0.21 0.09
N GLU A 104 9.52 1.42 0.03
CA GLU A 104 8.22 1.66 -0.59
C GLU A 104 8.26 1.26 -2.08
N GLY A 105 7.22 0.56 -2.53
CA GLY A 105 7.19 -0.07 -3.86
C GLY A 105 7.79 -1.48 -3.92
N GLU A 106 8.35 -2.02 -2.82
CA GLU A 106 8.80 -3.41 -2.82
C GLU A 106 7.62 -4.37 -3.00
N ILE A 107 7.84 -5.43 -3.76
CA ILE A 107 6.87 -6.52 -3.89
C ILE A 107 6.99 -7.41 -2.66
N VAL A 108 5.90 -7.55 -1.93
CA VAL A 108 5.87 -8.23 -0.63
C VAL A 108 4.84 -9.37 -0.60
N PHE A 109 5.08 -10.33 0.27
CA PHE A 109 4.27 -11.52 0.40
C PHE A 109 3.79 -11.73 1.84
N ALA A 110 2.87 -12.68 2.02
CA ALA A 110 2.32 -12.98 3.33
C ALA A 110 3.39 -13.51 4.29
N ASN A 111 3.27 -13.13 5.57
CA ASN A 111 4.14 -13.54 6.68
C ASN A 111 5.59 -13.01 6.64
N GLU A 112 5.91 -12.11 5.74
CA GLU A 112 7.19 -11.38 5.75
C GLU A 112 7.14 -10.21 6.70
N PRO A 113 8.11 -10.05 7.62
CA PRO A 113 8.28 -8.80 8.34
C PRO A 113 8.55 -7.64 7.35
N ILE A 114 7.55 -6.76 7.15
CA ILE A 114 7.70 -5.58 6.29
C ILE A 114 8.44 -4.48 7.03
N MET A 115 8.11 -4.31 8.31
CA MET A 115 8.79 -3.38 9.21
C MET A 115 9.22 -4.10 10.47
N ARG A 116 10.40 -3.77 10.99
CA ARG A 116 10.93 -4.19 12.28
C ARG A 116 11.29 -2.96 13.09
N ILE A 117 10.68 -2.84 14.26
CA ILE A 117 10.82 -1.74 15.19
C ILE A 117 11.57 -2.23 16.42
N GLU A 118 12.66 -1.56 16.78
CA GLU A 118 13.47 -1.82 17.96
C GLU A 118 13.50 -0.53 18.81
N ALA A 119 12.72 -0.48 19.87
CA ALA A 119 12.56 0.71 20.72
C ALA A 119 12.33 0.33 22.18
N THR A 120 12.06 1.31 23.05
CA THR A 120 11.51 1.00 24.37
C THR A 120 10.13 0.35 24.24
N LEU A 121 9.75 -0.44 25.21
CA LEU A 121 8.48 -1.20 25.15
C LEU A 121 7.28 -0.27 24.97
N VAL A 122 7.27 0.89 25.63
CA VAL A 122 6.17 1.85 25.50
C VAL A 122 6.18 2.54 24.14
N GLU A 123 7.32 3.02 23.64
CA GLU A 123 7.40 3.63 22.31
C GLU A 123 6.92 2.65 21.24
N ALA A 124 7.49 1.44 21.22
CA ALA A 124 7.15 0.42 20.23
C ALA A 124 5.65 0.02 20.31
N GLN A 125 5.05 0.02 21.50
CA GLN A 125 3.64 -0.33 21.69
C GLN A 125 2.71 0.77 21.19
N LEU A 126 2.97 2.04 21.51
CA LEU A 126 2.07 3.15 21.20
C LEU A 126 1.89 3.41 19.71
N ILE A 127 2.91 3.15 18.91
CA ILE A 127 2.89 3.42 17.46
C ILE A 127 2.17 2.34 16.64
N GLU A 128 1.75 1.22 17.24
CA GLU A 128 1.13 0.07 16.56
C GLU A 128 -0.04 0.47 15.67
N THR A 129 -1.04 1.14 16.26
CA THR A 129 -2.31 1.42 15.57
C THR A 129 -2.10 2.33 14.36
N ALA A 130 -1.31 3.40 14.51
CA ALA A 130 -1.04 4.32 13.42
C ALA A 130 -0.28 3.65 12.26
N LEU A 131 0.79 2.90 12.56
CA LEU A 131 1.56 2.18 11.54
C LEU A 131 0.69 1.16 10.80
N LEU A 132 -0.12 0.40 11.52
CA LEU A 132 -1.06 -0.56 10.91
C LEU A 132 -2.08 0.13 10.01
N ASN A 133 -2.69 1.22 10.47
CA ASN A 133 -3.67 1.98 9.68
C ASN A 133 -3.06 2.51 8.37
N ILE A 134 -1.87 3.11 8.46
CA ILE A 134 -1.13 3.65 7.31
C ILE A 134 -0.79 2.56 6.30
N VAL A 135 -0.14 1.49 6.75
CA VAL A 135 0.34 0.41 5.89
C VAL A 135 -0.82 -0.39 5.28
N ASN A 136 -1.85 -0.71 6.08
CA ASN A 136 -3.02 -1.44 5.59
C ASN A 136 -3.66 -0.74 4.39
N PHE A 137 -3.98 0.54 4.53
CA PHE A 137 -4.69 1.28 3.50
C PHE A 137 -3.86 1.49 2.24
N GLN A 138 -2.65 2.04 2.39
CA GLN A 138 -1.85 2.40 1.22
C GLN A 138 -1.35 1.17 0.44
N THR A 139 -1.00 0.09 1.14
CA THR A 139 -0.63 -1.19 0.49
C THR A 139 -1.80 -1.81 -0.27
N LEU A 140 -3.03 -1.75 0.25
CA LEU A 140 -4.21 -2.20 -0.49
C LEU A 140 -4.40 -1.42 -1.79
N ILE A 141 -4.34 -0.08 -1.73
CA ILE A 141 -4.57 0.76 -2.91
C ILE A 141 -3.45 0.57 -3.94
N ALA A 142 -2.18 0.55 -3.51
CA ALA A 142 -1.05 0.30 -4.41
C ALA A 142 -1.14 -1.08 -5.07
N THR A 143 -1.52 -2.11 -4.32
CA THR A 143 -1.70 -3.46 -4.85
C THR A 143 -2.87 -3.53 -5.84
N LYS A 144 -4.02 -2.91 -5.52
CA LYS A 144 -5.16 -2.83 -6.43
C LYS A 144 -4.81 -2.09 -7.72
N ALA A 145 -4.05 -0.99 -7.61
CA ALA A 145 -3.56 -0.24 -8.75
C ALA A 145 -2.62 -1.08 -9.63
N ALA A 146 -1.65 -1.77 -9.03
CA ALA A 146 -0.71 -2.63 -9.75
C ALA A 146 -1.43 -3.78 -10.47
N ARG A 147 -2.44 -4.36 -9.84
CA ARG A 147 -3.31 -5.40 -10.41
C ARG A 147 -4.06 -4.89 -11.64
N ILE A 148 -4.67 -3.69 -11.55
CA ILE A 148 -5.36 -3.03 -12.67
C ILE A 148 -4.36 -2.69 -13.77
N LYS A 149 -3.20 -2.13 -13.42
CA LYS A 149 -2.15 -1.75 -14.38
C LYS A 149 -1.60 -2.95 -15.15
N GLY A 150 -1.49 -4.11 -14.52
CA GLY A 150 -1.08 -5.36 -15.17
C GLY A 150 -2.01 -5.78 -16.32
N ILE A 151 -3.30 -5.42 -16.28
CA ILE A 151 -4.25 -5.66 -17.38
C ILE A 151 -4.23 -4.54 -18.42
N ILE A 152 -3.99 -3.30 -17.98
CA ILE A 152 -3.93 -2.13 -18.87
C ILE A 152 -2.68 -2.17 -19.76
N GLU A 153 -1.58 -2.71 -19.24
CA GLU A 153 -0.29 -2.81 -19.94
C GLU A 153 0.22 -1.42 -20.41
N ASN A 154 0.20 -1.18 -21.74
CA ASN A 154 0.77 0.02 -22.36
C ASN A 154 -0.15 1.22 -22.39
N GLU A 155 -1.47 1.03 -22.19
CA GLU A 155 -2.43 2.13 -22.15
C GLU A 155 -2.25 2.96 -20.86
N THR A 156 -2.80 4.16 -20.85
CA THR A 156 -2.72 5.08 -19.71
C THR A 156 -3.79 4.75 -18.65
N ALA A 157 -3.39 4.72 -17.39
CA ALA A 157 -4.29 4.60 -16.24
C ALA A 157 -4.32 5.91 -15.44
N LEU A 158 -5.50 6.43 -15.16
CA LEU A 158 -5.74 7.65 -14.39
C LEU A 158 -6.58 7.36 -13.14
N GLU A 159 -6.17 7.89 -12.01
CA GLU A 159 -6.89 7.78 -10.74
C GLU A 159 -7.98 8.85 -10.66
N PHE A 160 -9.26 8.45 -10.62
CA PHE A 160 -10.45 9.33 -10.60
C PHE A 160 -11.34 9.11 -9.38
N GLY A 161 -10.78 8.60 -8.29
CA GLY A 161 -11.54 8.16 -7.11
C GLY A 161 -11.75 9.19 -6.02
N THR A 162 -11.18 10.40 -6.09
CA THR A 162 -11.18 11.40 -5.01
C THR A 162 -12.52 11.56 -4.30
N ARG A 163 -13.63 11.70 -5.04
CA ARG A 163 -14.99 11.90 -4.50
C ARG A 163 -15.63 10.64 -3.92
N ARG A 164 -14.97 9.48 -4.02
CA ARG A 164 -15.46 8.16 -3.59
C ARG A 164 -14.63 7.57 -2.45
N ALA A 165 -13.47 8.14 -2.19
CA ALA A 165 -12.63 7.72 -1.07
C ALA A 165 -13.34 7.91 0.27
N HIS A 166 -12.95 7.10 1.25
CA HIS A 166 -13.43 7.19 2.61
C HIS A 166 -12.69 8.30 3.36
N GLU A 167 -13.10 9.55 3.14
CA GLU A 167 -12.52 10.73 3.75
C GLU A 167 -11.38 11.39 2.92
N MET A 168 -11.00 12.63 3.29
CA MET A 168 -10.08 13.48 2.54
C MET A 168 -8.63 12.97 2.55
N ASP A 169 -8.18 12.43 3.65
CA ASP A 169 -6.84 11.86 3.76
C ASP A 169 -6.71 10.55 2.96
N ALA A 170 -7.73 9.69 3.01
CA ALA A 170 -7.80 8.51 2.17
C ALA A 170 -7.79 8.87 0.68
N ALA A 171 -8.48 9.95 0.27
CA ALA A 171 -8.42 10.44 -1.11
C ALA A 171 -7.02 10.86 -1.53
N MET A 172 -6.30 11.57 -0.67
CA MET A 172 -4.97 12.12 -0.95
C MET A 172 -3.90 11.02 -0.96
N TRP A 173 -3.80 10.24 0.11
CA TRP A 173 -2.82 9.17 0.23
C TRP A 173 -3.12 7.98 -0.68
N GLY A 174 -4.40 7.72 -0.95
CA GLY A 174 -4.82 6.72 -1.92
C GLY A 174 -4.44 7.09 -3.35
N ALA A 175 -4.56 8.38 -3.73
CA ALA A 175 -4.07 8.85 -5.03
C ALA A 175 -2.55 8.62 -5.18
N ARG A 176 -1.76 8.92 -4.14
CA ARG A 176 -0.32 8.63 -4.13
C ARG A 176 -0.05 7.13 -4.26
N ALA A 177 -0.73 6.31 -3.47
CA ALA A 177 -0.58 4.86 -3.52
C ALA A 177 -0.97 4.27 -4.89
N ALA A 178 -1.98 4.83 -5.56
CA ALA A 178 -2.35 4.42 -6.92
C ALA A 178 -1.22 4.70 -7.92
N LEU A 179 -0.52 5.83 -7.80
CA LEU A 179 0.65 6.09 -8.63
C LEU A 179 1.79 5.12 -8.34
N ILE A 180 2.07 4.80 -7.07
CA ILE A 180 3.05 3.74 -6.72
C ILE A 180 2.70 2.43 -7.45
N GLY A 181 1.42 2.06 -7.50
CA GLY A 181 0.94 0.89 -8.24
C GLY A 181 0.95 1.01 -9.76
N GLY A 182 1.48 2.12 -10.34
CA GLY A 182 1.71 2.27 -11.77
C GLY A 182 0.72 3.16 -12.53
N PHE A 183 -0.18 3.88 -11.83
CA PHE A 183 -1.03 4.90 -12.46
C PHE A 183 -0.21 6.14 -12.81
N GLN A 184 -0.53 6.81 -13.93
CA GLN A 184 0.27 7.91 -14.45
C GLN A 184 -0.12 9.28 -13.89
N ALA A 185 -1.37 9.48 -13.49
CA ALA A 185 -1.84 10.74 -12.93
C ALA A 185 -3.09 10.53 -12.05
N THR A 186 -3.44 11.56 -11.28
CA THR A 186 -4.65 11.61 -10.47
C THR A 186 -5.50 12.83 -10.82
N SER A 187 -6.79 12.77 -10.55
CA SER A 187 -7.66 13.95 -10.58
C SER A 187 -7.61 14.77 -9.28
N ASN A 188 -6.90 14.30 -8.27
CA ASN A 188 -6.83 14.92 -6.95
C ASN A 188 -5.82 16.07 -6.93
N VAL A 189 -6.32 17.30 -7.00
CA VAL A 189 -5.48 18.52 -7.01
C VAL A 189 -4.65 18.67 -5.71
N ARG A 190 -5.22 18.29 -4.55
CA ARG A 190 -4.49 18.30 -3.25
C ARG A 190 -3.31 17.34 -3.27
N ALA A 191 -3.51 16.12 -3.78
CA ALA A 191 -2.43 15.14 -3.93
C ALA A 191 -1.37 15.63 -4.93
N GLY A 192 -1.79 16.20 -6.05
CA GLY A 192 -0.88 16.81 -7.03
C GLY A 192 0.05 17.85 -6.39
N LYS A 193 -0.50 18.75 -5.59
CA LYS A 193 0.27 19.77 -4.87
C LYS A 193 1.17 19.15 -3.78
N ARG A 194 0.64 18.22 -2.98
CA ARG A 194 1.35 17.65 -1.82
C ARG A 194 2.54 16.80 -2.22
N PHE A 195 2.39 15.98 -3.26
CA PHE A 195 3.38 14.98 -3.66
C PHE A 195 4.08 15.30 -4.97
N ASN A 196 3.82 16.48 -5.54
CA ASN A 196 4.36 16.89 -6.84
C ASN A 196 4.14 15.84 -7.94
N ILE A 197 2.92 15.28 -8.01
CA ILE A 197 2.51 14.26 -8.97
C ILE A 197 1.61 14.83 -10.06
N PRO A 198 1.59 14.23 -11.27
CA PRO A 198 0.78 14.71 -12.37
C PRO A 198 -0.72 14.72 -12.03
N VAL A 199 -1.39 15.83 -12.39
CA VAL A 199 -2.84 15.97 -12.26
C VAL A 199 -3.46 15.95 -13.64
N SER A 200 -4.50 15.14 -13.84
CA SER A 200 -5.24 15.02 -15.08
C SER A 200 -6.74 14.99 -14.81
N GLY A 201 -7.49 15.58 -15.68
CA GLY A 201 -8.94 15.64 -15.59
C GLY A 201 -9.53 16.31 -16.81
N THR A 202 -10.85 16.25 -16.92
CA THR A 202 -11.61 16.87 -18.00
C THR A 202 -12.76 17.70 -17.40
N HIS A 203 -13.86 17.83 -18.08
CA HIS A 203 -15.07 18.42 -17.53
C HIS A 203 -16.11 17.34 -17.16
N ALA A 204 -17.14 17.72 -16.43
CA ALA A 204 -18.28 16.87 -16.08
C ALA A 204 -19.50 17.15 -16.96
N HIS A 205 -20.51 16.27 -16.93
CA HIS A 205 -21.80 16.46 -17.59
C HIS A 205 -22.47 17.79 -17.23
N ALA A 206 -22.26 18.28 -16.01
CA ALA A 206 -22.77 19.56 -15.54
C ALA A 206 -22.35 20.76 -16.43
N LEU A 207 -21.15 20.71 -17.02
CA LEU A 207 -20.74 21.75 -17.98
C LEU A 207 -21.68 21.79 -19.20
N VAL A 208 -21.93 20.61 -19.79
CA VAL A 208 -22.81 20.47 -20.96
C VAL A 208 -24.23 20.89 -20.60
N GLN A 209 -24.74 20.48 -19.46
CA GLN A 209 -26.07 20.84 -18.96
C GLN A 209 -26.22 22.33 -18.70
N ALA A 210 -25.17 23.01 -18.21
CA ALA A 210 -25.17 24.45 -17.98
C ALA A 210 -25.36 25.26 -19.27
N TYR A 211 -24.79 24.79 -20.38
CA TYR A 211 -24.98 25.42 -21.71
C TYR A 211 -26.16 24.84 -22.47
N ARG A 212 -26.79 23.75 -21.99
CA ARG A 212 -27.94 23.07 -22.61
C ARG A 212 -27.71 22.52 -24.02
N ASP A 213 -26.47 22.55 -24.50
CA ASP A 213 -26.06 22.18 -25.85
C ASP A 213 -24.58 21.74 -25.83
N GLU A 214 -24.29 20.56 -26.39
CA GLU A 214 -22.95 19.98 -26.39
C GLU A 214 -21.98 20.83 -27.23
N TYR A 215 -22.38 21.28 -28.41
CA TYR A 215 -21.52 22.10 -29.26
C TYR A 215 -21.09 23.40 -28.55
N THR A 216 -22.05 24.12 -27.97
CA THR A 216 -21.77 25.36 -27.25
C THR A 216 -20.85 25.09 -26.03
N ALA A 217 -21.12 24.06 -25.26
CA ALA A 217 -20.30 23.71 -24.10
C ALA A 217 -18.84 23.36 -24.50
N PHE A 218 -18.65 22.54 -25.52
CA PHE A 218 -17.32 22.15 -26.00
C PHE A 218 -16.58 23.34 -26.59
N LYS A 219 -17.28 24.21 -27.34
CA LYS A 219 -16.71 25.44 -27.87
C LYS A 219 -16.24 26.38 -26.77
N LYS A 220 -17.06 26.60 -25.74
CA LYS A 220 -16.70 27.44 -24.59
C LYS A 220 -15.51 26.83 -23.78
N TYR A 221 -15.45 25.52 -23.67
CA TYR A 221 -14.31 24.86 -23.07
C TYR A 221 -13.04 25.07 -23.89
N ALA A 222 -13.10 24.91 -25.20
CA ALA A 222 -12.01 25.15 -26.14
C ALA A 222 -11.52 26.59 -26.21
N GLU A 223 -12.40 27.57 -25.94
CA GLU A 223 -12.02 28.99 -25.84
C GLU A 223 -11.12 29.29 -24.62
N THR A 224 -11.13 28.42 -23.60
CA THR A 224 -10.47 28.65 -22.31
C THR A 224 -9.36 27.66 -22.01
N HIS A 225 -9.26 26.55 -22.74
CA HIS A 225 -8.29 25.48 -22.52
C HIS A 225 -7.58 25.12 -23.82
N THR A 226 -6.26 24.93 -23.73
CA THR A 226 -5.45 24.44 -24.86
C THR A 226 -5.63 22.95 -25.04
N ASP A 227 -5.51 22.18 -23.97
CA ASP A 227 -5.68 20.72 -23.99
C ASP A 227 -7.15 20.35 -23.79
N CYS A 228 -7.75 19.72 -24.79
CA CYS A 228 -9.17 19.45 -24.82
C CYS A 228 -9.48 17.95 -24.92
N VAL A 229 -10.19 17.44 -23.91
CA VAL A 229 -10.91 16.18 -23.95
C VAL A 229 -12.39 16.47 -23.72
N PHE A 230 -13.24 16.05 -24.63
CA PHE A 230 -14.68 16.30 -24.53
C PHE A 230 -15.43 15.05 -24.00
N LEU A 231 -16.25 15.25 -22.97
CA LEU A 231 -17.16 14.23 -22.43
C LEU A 231 -18.40 14.16 -23.31
N VAL A 232 -18.56 13.08 -24.07
CA VAL A 232 -19.46 13.03 -25.22
C VAL A 232 -20.76 12.24 -25.01
N ASP A 233 -20.99 11.77 -23.79
CA ASP A 233 -22.15 10.91 -23.47
C ASP A 233 -23.18 11.58 -22.55
N THR A 234 -23.31 12.94 -22.66
CA THR A 234 -24.31 13.65 -21.86
C THR A 234 -25.74 13.43 -22.39
N TYR A 235 -25.93 13.38 -23.69
CA TYR A 235 -27.26 13.19 -24.31
C TYR A 235 -27.29 11.98 -25.27
N ASP A 236 -26.62 12.04 -26.42
CA ASP A 236 -26.48 10.93 -27.36
C ASP A 236 -25.05 10.90 -27.89
N THR A 237 -24.31 9.89 -27.45
CA THR A 237 -22.88 9.76 -27.74
C THR A 237 -22.59 9.75 -29.24
N VAL A 238 -23.33 8.95 -30.01
CA VAL A 238 -23.05 8.70 -31.45
C VAL A 238 -23.66 9.76 -32.35
N ARG A 239 -24.89 10.23 -32.05
CA ARG A 239 -25.61 11.16 -32.91
C ARG A 239 -25.32 12.62 -32.60
N SER A 240 -24.85 12.93 -31.40
CA SER A 240 -24.66 14.32 -30.94
C SER A 240 -23.26 14.54 -30.36
N GLY A 241 -22.86 13.83 -29.30
CA GLY A 241 -21.63 14.10 -28.57
C GLY A 241 -20.36 14.03 -29.41
N ILE A 242 -20.07 12.90 -30.03
CA ILE A 242 -18.88 12.71 -30.89
C ILE A 242 -18.91 13.67 -32.10
N PRO A 243 -20.02 13.82 -32.86
CA PRO A 243 -20.10 14.80 -33.95
C PRO A 243 -19.80 16.21 -33.52
N ASN A 244 -20.33 16.68 -32.39
CA ASN A 244 -20.08 18.01 -31.87
C ASN A 244 -18.63 18.22 -31.42
N ALA A 245 -18.00 17.16 -30.77
CA ALA A 245 -16.60 17.19 -30.43
C ALA A 245 -15.71 17.35 -31.66
N ILE A 246 -15.96 16.56 -32.71
CA ILE A 246 -15.24 16.63 -33.99
C ILE A 246 -15.43 17.99 -34.64
N LYS A 247 -16.66 18.53 -34.64
CA LYS A 247 -16.96 19.82 -35.21
C LYS A 247 -16.17 20.96 -34.52
N VAL A 248 -16.13 20.97 -33.18
CA VAL A 248 -15.36 21.96 -32.41
C VAL A 248 -13.85 21.77 -32.65
N ALA A 249 -13.34 20.53 -32.65
CA ALA A 249 -11.93 20.26 -32.92
C ALA A 249 -11.51 20.80 -34.32
N LYS A 250 -12.32 20.61 -35.35
CA LYS A 250 -12.07 21.15 -36.70
C LYS A 250 -12.17 22.68 -36.74
N GLU A 251 -13.12 23.30 -36.03
CA GLU A 251 -13.29 24.75 -35.97
C GLU A 251 -12.08 25.45 -35.34
N PHE A 252 -11.53 24.87 -34.28
CA PHE A 252 -10.40 25.45 -33.56
C PHE A 252 -9.05 25.10 -34.21
N GLY A 253 -8.94 23.95 -34.88
CA GLY A 253 -7.69 23.48 -35.50
C GLY A 253 -6.50 23.55 -34.55
N ASP A 254 -5.41 24.15 -35.01
CA ASP A 254 -4.15 24.26 -34.24
C ASP A 254 -4.23 25.18 -33.01
N LYS A 255 -5.39 25.84 -32.77
CA LYS A 255 -5.55 26.65 -31.57
C LYS A 255 -5.75 25.83 -30.29
N ILE A 256 -6.11 24.56 -30.44
CA ILE A 256 -6.24 23.61 -29.33
C ILE A 256 -5.48 22.32 -29.66
N ASN A 257 -5.03 21.65 -28.65
CA ASN A 257 -4.61 20.27 -28.71
C ASN A 257 -5.82 19.37 -28.40
N PHE A 258 -6.48 18.88 -29.46
CA PHE A 258 -7.60 17.96 -29.28
C PHE A 258 -7.10 16.59 -28.91
N ILE A 259 -7.02 16.30 -27.59
CA ILE A 259 -6.52 15.03 -27.05
C ILE A 259 -7.49 13.88 -27.36
N GLY A 260 -8.82 14.12 -27.33
CA GLY A 260 -9.77 13.05 -27.63
C GLY A 260 -11.14 13.23 -26.98
N VAL A 261 -11.85 12.10 -26.83
CA VAL A 261 -13.19 12.04 -26.26
C VAL A 261 -13.24 11.11 -25.05
N ARG A 262 -14.13 11.41 -24.08
CA ARG A 262 -14.36 10.57 -22.90
C ARG A 262 -15.77 9.98 -22.90
N LEU A 263 -15.84 8.69 -22.59
CA LEU A 263 -17.02 7.88 -22.41
C LEU A 263 -17.14 7.49 -20.94
N ASP A 264 -18.26 7.80 -20.29
CA ASP A 264 -18.48 7.56 -18.85
C ASP A 264 -19.66 6.60 -18.60
N SER A 265 -20.38 6.22 -19.65
CA SER A 265 -21.60 5.43 -19.56
C SER A 265 -21.89 4.60 -20.81
N GLY A 266 -22.88 3.69 -20.70
CA GLY A 266 -23.34 2.86 -21.79
C GLY A 266 -22.44 1.64 -22.09
N ASP A 267 -22.62 1.04 -23.28
CA ASP A 267 -21.77 -0.07 -23.73
C ASP A 267 -20.42 0.45 -24.22
N LEU A 268 -19.44 0.49 -23.31
CA LEU A 268 -18.11 1.03 -23.59
C LEU A 268 -17.38 0.26 -24.72
N ALA A 269 -17.62 -1.04 -24.89
CA ALA A 269 -17.01 -1.81 -25.99
C ALA A 269 -17.55 -1.37 -27.35
N TYR A 270 -18.85 -1.19 -27.45
CA TYR A 270 -19.51 -0.71 -28.66
C TYR A 270 -19.16 0.78 -28.93
N LEU A 271 -19.31 1.62 -27.91
CA LEU A 271 -19.14 3.07 -28.06
C LEU A 271 -17.69 3.44 -28.38
N SER A 272 -16.70 2.77 -27.78
CA SER A 272 -15.29 3.05 -28.09
C SER A 272 -14.91 2.69 -29.52
N LYS A 273 -15.45 1.58 -30.06
CA LYS A 273 -15.28 1.23 -31.47
C LYS A 273 -15.91 2.26 -32.40
N LYS A 274 -17.11 2.73 -32.07
CA LYS A 274 -17.78 3.79 -32.85
C LYS A 274 -17.03 5.12 -32.77
N ALA A 275 -16.58 5.52 -31.57
CA ALA A 275 -15.78 6.72 -31.38
C ALA A 275 -14.50 6.67 -32.22
N ARG A 276 -13.76 5.55 -32.16
CA ARG A 276 -12.53 5.39 -32.96
C ARG A 276 -12.79 5.52 -34.46
N THR A 277 -13.81 4.85 -34.98
CA THR A 277 -14.18 4.94 -36.40
C THR A 277 -14.50 6.38 -36.79
N MET A 278 -15.35 7.08 -36.03
CA MET A 278 -15.77 8.45 -36.34
C MET A 278 -14.61 9.46 -36.25
N LEU A 279 -13.68 9.28 -35.30
CA LEU A 279 -12.48 10.10 -35.18
C LEU A 279 -11.53 9.87 -36.35
N ASP A 280 -11.32 8.62 -36.77
CA ASP A 280 -10.48 8.26 -37.93
C ASP A 280 -11.06 8.81 -39.24
N GLU A 281 -12.37 8.66 -39.49
CA GLU A 281 -13.05 9.22 -40.66
C GLU A 281 -12.97 10.76 -40.70
N ALA A 282 -12.88 11.39 -39.53
CA ALA A 282 -12.71 12.83 -39.40
C ALA A 282 -11.27 13.32 -39.55
N GLY A 283 -10.27 12.40 -39.62
CA GLY A 283 -8.85 12.70 -39.73
C GLY A 283 -8.11 12.82 -38.38
N PHE A 284 -8.74 12.47 -37.24
CA PHE A 284 -8.14 12.53 -35.91
C PHE A 284 -7.61 11.16 -35.47
N HIS A 285 -6.61 10.64 -36.19
CA HIS A 285 -6.05 9.30 -35.96
C HIS A 285 -5.32 9.18 -34.60
N ASP A 286 -4.75 10.28 -34.09
CA ASP A 286 -4.00 10.31 -32.83
C ASP A 286 -4.88 10.63 -31.61
N ALA A 287 -6.14 11.07 -31.85
CA ALA A 287 -7.07 11.39 -30.77
C ALA A 287 -7.39 10.14 -29.93
N LYS A 288 -7.40 10.28 -28.62
CA LYS A 288 -7.58 9.21 -27.66
C LYS A 288 -9.05 8.95 -27.37
N VAL A 289 -9.40 7.71 -27.11
CA VAL A 289 -10.68 7.32 -26.52
C VAL A 289 -10.42 7.00 -25.05
N ILE A 290 -11.03 7.79 -24.17
CA ILE A 290 -10.91 7.66 -22.72
C ILE A 290 -12.17 7.01 -22.20
N ALA A 291 -12.06 5.98 -21.37
CA ALA A 291 -13.18 5.36 -20.68
C ALA A 291 -13.09 5.58 -19.17
N SER A 292 -14.21 5.90 -18.56
CA SER A 292 -14.43 5.90 -17.12
C SER A 292 -15.78 5.25 -16.82
N SER A 293 -16.13 4.96 -15.58
CA SER A 293 -17.33 4.28 -15.12
C SER A 293 -17.04 2.90 -14.50
N ASP A 294 -17.16 2.79 -13.20
CA ASP A 294 -17.09 1.54 -12.38
C ASP A 294 -16.08 0.47 -12.87
N LEU A 295 -14.92 0.95 -13.34
CA LEU A 295 -13.87 0.10 -13.89
C LEU A 295 -13.09 -0.59 -12.77
N ASP A 296 -12.76 -1.85 -13.03
CA ASP A 296 -11.81 -2.68 -12.30
C ASP A 296 -11.05 -3.58 -13.27
N GLU A 297 -10.11 -4.39 -12.77
CA GLU A 297 -9.33 -5.32 -13.58
C GLU A 297 -10.20 -6.30 -14.39
N HIS A 298 -11.29 -6.79 -13.83
CA HIS A 298 -12.19 -7.74 -14.49
C HIS A 298 -13.00 -7.07 -15.61
N THR A 299 -13.52 -5.89 -15.34
CA THR A 299 -14.25 -5.09 -16.33
C THR A 299 -13.34 -4.69 -17.48
N ILE A 300 -12.14 -4.22 -17.20
CA ILE A 300 -11.15 -3.82 -18.22
C ILE A 300 -10.75 -5.03 -19.07
N MET A 301 -10.44 -6.16 -18.45
CA MET A 301 -10.11 -7.41 -19.15
C MET A 301 -11.25 -7.84 -20.10
N ASN A 302 -12.50 -7.78 -19.66
CA ASN A 302 -13.67 -8.11 -20.48
C ASN A 302 -13.85 -7.13 -21.63
N LEU A 303 -13.67 -5.83 -21.43
CA LEU A 303 -13.74 -4.81 -22.48
C LEU A 303 -12.65 -5.02 -23.54
N LYS A 304 -11.41 -5.31 -23.11
CA LYS A 304 -10.30 -5.66 -24.02
C LYS A 304 -10.62 -6.92 -24.83
N ALA A 305 -11.14 -7.96 -24.20
CA ALA A 305 -11.54 -9.20 -24.88
C ALA A 305 -12.67 -8.98 -25.91
N GLN A 306 -13.57 -8.02 -25.69
CA GLN A 306 -14.60 -7.62 -26.65
C GLN A 306 -14.06 -6.70 -27.76
N GLY A 307 -12.76 -6.38 -27.74
CA GLY A 307 -12.10 -5.54 -28.76
C GLY A 307 -12.40 -4.05 -28.61
N ALA A 308 -12.68 -3.57 -27.39
CA ALA A 308 -12.80 -2.15 -27.09
C ALA A 308 -11.56 -1.38 -27.58
N LYS A 309 -11.78 -0.15 -28.07
CA LYS A 309 -10.73 0.75 -28.56
C LYS A 309 -10.56 1.91 -27.59
N ILE A 310 -9.94 1.60 -26.45
CA ILE A 310 -9.75 2.52 -25.34
C ILE A 310 -8.25 2.70 -25.13
N ASP A 311 -7.79 3.94 -25.10
CA ASP A 311 -6.38 4.32 -24.94
C ASP A 311 -6.09 4.76 -23.50
N VAL A 312 -7.10 5.25 -22.77
CA VAL A 312 -6.96 5.80 -21.42
C VAL A 312 -8.10 5.31 -20.53
N TRP A 313 -7.72 4.80 -19.37
CA TRP A 313 -8.64 4.23 -18.38
C TRP A 313 -8.70 5.11 -17.14
N GLY A 314 -9.84 5.75 -16.89
CA GLY A 314 -10.11 6.52 -15.68
C GLY A 314 -10.78 5.64 -14.61
N VAL A 315 -10.04 5.20 -13.62
CA VAL A 315 -10.52 4.28 -12.59
C VAL A 315 -10.78 5.04 -11.29
N GLY A 316 -11.98 4.90 -10.76
CA GLY A 316 -12.42 5.66 -9.58
C GLY A 316 -12.72 4.77 -8.37
N THR A 317 -14.03 4.51 -8.16
CA THR A 317 -14.58 3.92 -6.95
C THR A 317 -13.88 2.62 -6.53
N LYS A 318 -13.81 1.66 -7.44
CA LYS A 318 -13.30 0.33 -7.11
C LYS A 318 -11.81 0.28 -6.78
N LEU A 319 -11.04 1.23 -7.30
CA LEU A 319 -9.63 1.42 -6.93
C LEU A 319 -9.51 2.03 -5.54
N ILE A 320 -10.05 3.26 -5.36
CA ILE A 320 -9.76 4.08 -4.18
C ILE A 320 -10.39 3.53 -2.88
N THR A 321 -11.39 2.66 -3.00
CA THR A 321 -12.02 1.98 -1.86
C THR A 321 -11.52 0.55 -1.65
N ALA A 322 -10.62 0.05 -2.50
CA ALA A 322 -10.24 -1.37 -2.52
C ALA A 322 -11.50 -2.27 -2.44
N PHE A 323 -12.48 -2.00 -3.29
CA PHE A 323 -13.90 -2.39 -3.19
C PHE A 323 -14.15 -3.86 -2.82
N ASP A 324 -13.36 -4.76 -3.33
CA ASP A 324 -13.47 -6.21 -3.15
C ASP A 324 -12.71 -6.73 -1.92
N GLN A 325 -11.88 -5.88 -1.28
CA GLN A 325 -11.19 -6.22 -0.04
C GLN A 325 -10.95 -4.99 0.84
N PRO A 326 -11.78 -4.78 1.88
CA PRO A 326 -11.75 -3.54 2.66
C PRO A 326 -10.55 -3.43 3.62
N ALA A 327 -9.85 -4.52 3.91
CA ALA A 327 -8.71 -4.54 4.84
C ALA A 327 -7.62 -5.52 4.41
N LEU A 328 -6.35 -5.10 4.51
CA LEU A 328 -5.19 -5.98 4.31
C LEU A 328 -5.05 -7.02 5.43
N GLY A 329 -5.42 -6.62 6.64
CA GLY A 329 -5.31 -7.47 7.82
C GLY A 329 -3.87 -7.62 8.31
N ALA A 330 -3.05 -6.59 8.16
CA ALA A 330 -1.72 -6.55 8.75
C ALA A 330 -1.79 -6.61 10.27
N VAL A 331 -0.74 -7.10 10.88
CA VAL A 331 -0.59 -7.30 12.31
C VAL A 331 0.77 -6.79 12.76
N TYR A 332 0.84 -6.40 14.03
CA TYR A 332 2.03 -5.92 14.70
C TYR A 332 2.30 -6.82 15.91
N LYS A 333 3.48 -7.42 16.01
CA LYS A 333 3.71 -8.47 17.02
C LYS A 333 5.06 -8.32 17.70
N LEU A 334 5.04 -8.39 19.04
CA LEU A 334 6.23 -8.52 19.86
C LEU A 334 6.92 -9.86 19.55
N VAL A 335 8.20 -9.81 19.16
CA VAL A 335 8.99 -10.98 18.79
C VAL A 335 10.22 -11.19 19.66
N SER A 336 10.68 -10.13 20.36
CA SER A 336 11.78 -10.22 21.32
C SER A 336 11.67 -9.08 22.34
N ILE A 337 12.09 -9.32 23.59
CA ILE A 337 12.08 -8.32 24.68
C ILE A 337 13.30 -8.52 25.58
N GLU A 338 13.81 -7.41 26.12
CA GLU A 338 14.93 -7.43 27.05
C GLU A 338 14.50 -7.97 28.44
N GLU A 339 15.23 -8.98 28.92
CA GLU A 339 15.13 -9.46 30.29
C GLU A 339 16.54 -9.65 30.87
N ASN A 340 16.82 -9.04 32.02
CA ASN A 340 18.12 -9.12 32.70
C ASN A 340 19.30 -8.73 31.79
N GLY A 341 19.12 -7.69 30.96
CA GLY A 341 20.16 -7.17 30.06
C GLY A 341 20.40 -8.04 28.79
N LYS A 342 19.54 -8.99 28.51
CA LYS A 342 19.59 -9.84 27.31
C LYS A 342 18.27 -9.83 26.57
N MET A 343 18.35 -9.81 25.25
CA MET A 343 17.17 -9.98 24.41
C MET A 343 16.71 -11.45 24.48
N ASN A 344 15.44 -11.63 24.79
CA ASN A 344 14.79 -12.94 24.84
C ASN A 344 13.63 -12.94 23.85
N ASP A 345 13.60 -13.94 23.01
CA ASP A 345 12.55 -14.10 22.03
C ASP A 345 11.21 -14.43 22.67
N THR A 346 10.13 -14.00 22.01
CA THR A 346 8.76 -14.24 22.48
C THR A 346 7.91 -14.86 21.39
N ILE A 347 6.92 -15.66 21.78
CA ILE A 347 6.01 -16.30 20.85
C ILE A 347 4.56 -16.19 21.34
N LYS A 348 3.65 -15.89 20.41
CA LYS A 348 2.23 -16.08 20.64
C LYS A 348 1.80 -17.43 20.06
N ILE A 349 1.32 -18.33 20.90
CA ILE A 349 0.71 -19.60 20.48
C ILE A 349 -0.81 -19.41 20.40
N SER A 350 -1.41 -19.98 19.37
CA SER A 350 -2.85 -19.93 19.11
C SER A 350 -3.34 -21.31 18.69
N SER A 351 -4.62 -21.59 18.94
CA SER A 351 -5.31 -22.76 18.37
C SER A 351 -5.42 -22.71 16.85
N ASN A 352 -5.34 -21.51 16.28
CA ASN A 352 -5.22 -21.32 14.84
C ASN A 352 -3.73 -21.24 14.44
N PRO A 353 -3.19 -22.21 13.67
CA PRO A 353 -1.79 -22.24 13.29
C PRO A 353 -1.30 -20.98 12.55
N GLU A 354 -2.14 -20.36 11.74
CA GLU A 354 -1.83 -19.11 11.00
C GLU A 354 -1.57 -17.93 11.94
N LYS A 355 -2.00 -18.01 13.21
CA LYS A 355 -1.82 -16.96 14.24
C LYS A 355 -0.61 -17.20 15.15
N VAL A 356 0.12 -18.29 14.95
CA VAL A 356 1.36 -18.57 15.68
C VAL A 356 2.46 -17.70 15.11
N THR A 357 3.07 -16.85 15.95
CA THR A 357 4.14 -15.93 15.50
C THR A 357 5.47 -16.68 15.31
N THR A 358 6.37 -16.10 14.55
CA THR A 358 7.75 -16.56 14.46
C THR A 358 8.61 -15.68 15.37
N PRO A 359 9.23 -16.24 16.42
CA PRO A 359 10.01 -15.50 17.40
C PRO A 359 11.36 -15.02 16.84
N GLY A 360 11.96 -14.04 17.50
CA GLY A 360 13.29 -13.54 17.21
C GLY A 360 13.32 -12.37 16.23
N ARG A 361 14.44 -11.66 16.21
CA ARG A 361 14.71 -10.59 15.26
C ARG A 361 15.04 -11.19 13.91
N LYS A 362 14.34 -10.79 12.87
CA LYS A 362 14.48 -11.40 11.53
C LYS A 362 14.89 -10.38 10.47
N ARG A 363 15.57 -10.89 9.44
CA ARG A 363 15.81 -10.25 8.16
C ARG A 363 15.13 -11.05 7.06
N VAL A 364 14.76 -10.35 6.00
CA VAL A 364 14.17 -10.95 4.79
C VAL A 364 15.12 -10.74 3.62
N TYR A 365 15.43 -11.81 2.92
CA TYR A 365 16.30 -11.82 1.75
C TYR A 365 15.53 -12.35 0.54
N ARG A 366 15.52 -11.60 -0.56
CA ARG A 366 15.08 -12.14 -1.86
C ARG A 366 16.22 -12.89 -2.50
N ILE A 367 16.00 -14.16 -2.78
CA ILE A 367 17.01 -15.05 -3.36
C ILE A 367 16.86 -15.01 -4.88
N ILE A 368 17.80 -14.34 -5.55
CA ILE A 368 17.77 -14.11 -7.00
C ILE A 368 18.78 -15.04 -7.68
N ASN A 369 18.30 -15.85 -8.61
CA ASN A 369 19.14 -16.76 -9.40
C ASN A 369 20.03 -15.97 -10.35
N GLN A 370 21.34 -16.20 -10.31
CA GLN A 370 22.32 -15.48 -11.13
C GLN A 370 22.27 -15.85 -12.63
N LEU A 371 21.68 -17.00 -12.99
CA LEU A 371 21.66 -17.48 -14.36
C LEU A 371 20.47 -16.94 -15.18
N ASN A 372 19.31 -16.83 -14.54
CA ASN A 372 18.08 -16.38 -15.20
C ASN A 372 17.53 -15.05 -14.67
N HIS A 373 18.14 -14.50 -13.62
CA HIS A 373 17.77 -13.24 -12.97
C HIS A 373 16.35 -13.20 -12.37
N HIS A 374 15.71 -14.37 -12.18
CA HIS A 374 14.42 -14.47 -11.51
C HIS A 374 14.59 -14.81 -10.03
N SER A 375 13.58 -14.43 -9.25
CA SER A 375 13.52 -14.78 -7.85
C SER A 375 13.17 -16.24 -7.64
N GLU A 376 13.94 -16.90 -6.77
CA GLU A 376 13.72 -18.28 -6.33
C GLU A 376 12.76 -18.35 -5.13
N GLY A 377 12.58 -17.26 -4.42
CA GLY A 377 11.77 -17.14 -3.21
C GLY A 377 12.35 -16.12 -2.25
N ASP A 378 11.59 -15.77 -1.22
CA ASP A 378 12.09 -14.95 -0.14
C ASP A 378 12.46 -15.83 1.06
N TYR A 379 13.55 -15.49 1.70
CA TYR A 379 14.18 -16.27 2.76
C TYR A 379 14.26 -15.45 4.04
N ILE A 380 13.56 -15.89 5.08
CA ILE A 380 13.52 -15.24 6.38
C ILE A 380 14.53 -15.92 7.30
N ALA A 381 15.51 -15.18 7.76
CA ALA A 381 16.56 -15.65 8.65
C ALA A 381 16.61 -14.83 9.94
N LEU A 382 17.18 -15.36 11.00
CA LEU A 382 17.48 -14.61 12.21
C LEU A 382 18.59 -13.57 11.93
N GLU A 383 18.61 -12.47 12.66
CA GLU A 383 19.53 -11.34 12.48
C GLU A 383 20.99 -11.74 12.49
N GLU A 384 21.35 -12.76 13.29
CA GLU A 384 22.71 -13.26 13.43
C GLU A 384 23.15 -14.26 12.33
N GLU A 385 22.28 -14.61 11.38
CA GLU A 385 22.62 -15.49 10.28
C GLU A 385 23.27 -14.70 9.12
N ASP A 386 24.41 -15.15 8.64
CA ASP A 386 25.09 -14.55 7.50
C ASP A 386 24.70 -15.29 6.20
N VAL A 387 23.54 -14.91 5.63
CA VAL A 387 23.01 -15.52 4.41
C VAL A 387 23.87 -15.20 3.18
N HIS A 388 24.62 -14.09 3.21
CA HIS A 388 25.48 -13.69 2.08
C HIS A 388 26.71 -14.59 1.92
N SER A 389 27.15 -15.24 3.00
CA SER A 389 28.30 -16.16 2.97
C SER A 389 27.97 -17.59 2.53
N GLU A 390 26.68 -17.89 2.32
CA GLU A 390 26.24 -19.24 2.00
C GLU A 390 26.33 -19.52 0.48
N ASP A 391 27.03 -20.60 0.10
CA ASP A 391 27.10 -21.06 -1.29
C ASP A 391 25.85 -21.85 -1.71
N LYS A 392 25.09 -22.35 -0.74
CA LYS A 392 23.91 -23.19 -0.94
C LYS A 392 22.89 -23.01 0.16
N LEU A 393 21.69 -22.59 -0.21
CA LEU A 393 20.56 -22.46 0.70
C LEU A 393 19.60 -23.65 0.57
N LYS A 394 19.13 -24.15 1.71
CA LYS A 394 17.98 -25.03 1.77
C LYS A 394 16.74 -24.16 2.03
N MET A 395 15.91 -24.04 1.04
CA MET A 395 14.61 -23.38 1.15
C MET A 395 13.52 -24.42 1.34
N PHE A 396 12.62 -24.21 2.31
CA PHE A 396 11.52 -25.13 2.57
C PHE A 396 10.32 -24.39 3.14
N HIS A 397 9.14 -24.84 2.74
CA HIS A 397 7.89 -24.27 3.22
C HIS A 397 7.74 -24.45 4.75
N PRO A 398 7.53 -23.38 5.52
CA PRO A 398 7.59 -23.41 6.99
C PRO A 398 6.52 -24.29 7.67
N VAL A 399 5.45 -24.65 6.96
CA VAL A 399 4.37 -25.54 7.42
C VAL A 399 4.46 -26.90 6.75
N HIS A 400 4.60 -26.93 5.42
CA HIS A 400 4.70 -28.15 4.60
C HIS A 400 6.17 -28.45 4.31
N THR A 401 6.94 -28.81 5.33
CA THR A 401 8.42 -28.94 5.29
C THR A 401 8.96 -29.98 4.29
N PHE A 402 8.09 -30.83 3.73
CA PHE A 402 8.42 -31.75 2.64
C PHE A 402 8.54 -31.03 1.28
N ILE A 403 7.94 -29.84 1.15
CA ILE A 403 8.14 -28.97 -0.01
C ILE A 403 9.43 -28.20 0.23
N SER A 404 10.49 -28.60 -0.45
CA SER A 404 11.81 -28.00 -0.25
C SER A 404 12.67 -28.06 -1.50
N LYS A 405 13.57 -27.11 -1.62
CA LYS A 405 14.59 -27.05 -2.69
C LYS A 405 15.94 -26.60 -2.16
N PHE A 406 16.97 -26.92 -2.90
CA PHE A 406 18.29 -26.35 -2.69
C PHE A 406 18.58 -25.34 -3.78
N VAL A 407 19.01 -24.14 -3.40
CA VAL A 407 19.38 -23.07 -4.32
C VAL A 407 20.88 -22.83 -4.24
N THR A 408 21.51 -22.76 -5.41
CA THR A 408 22.93 -22.39 -5.62
C THR A 408 23.01 -21.36 -6.71
N ASN A 409 24.16 -20.68 -6.88
CA ASN A 409 24.34 -19.61 -7.87
C ASN A 409 23.27 -18.51 -7.72
N PHE A 410 23.17 -17.96 -6.54
CA PHE A 410 22.23 -16.92 -6.21
C PHE A 410 22.90 -15.65 -5.67
N VAL A 411 22.15 -14.56 -5.65
CA VAL A 411 22.42 -13.36 -4.88
C VAL A 411 21.30 -13.22 -3.85
N ALA A 412 21.65 -13.05 -2.58
CA ALA A 412 20.70 -12.66 -1.54
C ALA A 412 20.60 -11.13 -1.51
N LYS A 413 19.41 -10.61 -1.86
CA LYS A 413 19.12 -9.17 -1.78
C LYS A 413 18.44 -8.90 -0.44
N ASP A 414 19.07 -8.08 0.41
CA ASP A 414 18.41 -7.59 1.62
C ASP A 414 17.19 -6.75 1.24
N LEU A 415 16.03 -7.10 1.80
CA LEU A 415 14.80 -6.33 1.58
C LEU A 415 14.64 -5.20 2.60
N HIS A 416 15.18 -5.36 3.80
CA HIS A 416 15.17 -4.33 4.84
C HIS A 416 16.28 -3.30 4.63
N VAL A 417 15.91 -2.03 4.81
CA VAL A 417 16.85 -0.90 4.88
C VAL A 417 16.62 -0.13 6.18
N PRO A 418 17.66 0.51 6.75
CA PRO A 418 17.49 1.35 7.92
C PRO A 418 16.71 2.62 7.53
N ILE A 419 15.68 2.94 8.32
CA ILE A 419 14.85 4.14 8.15
C ILE A 419 15.16 5.13 9.27
N PHE A 420 15.08 4.66 10.52
CA PHE A 420 15.51 5.41 11.70
C PHE A 420 16.58 4.62 12.42
N GLU A 421 17.63 5.29 12.88
CA GLU A 421 18.63 4.76 13.78
C GLU A 421 18.67 5.61 15.05
N GLN A 422 18.32 5.00 16.19
CA GLN A 422 18.27 5.68 17.49
C GLN A 422 17.54 7.03 17.42
N GLY A 423 16.33 7.01 16.85
CA GLY A 423 15.47 8.19 16.70
C GLY A 423 15.85 9.16 15.57
N LYS A 424 16.93 8.92 14.85
CA LYS A 424 17.35 9.77 13.73
C LYS A 424 16.93 9.18 12.41
N LEU A 425 16.22 9.96 11.59
CA LEU A 425 15.93 9.60 10.21
C LEU A 425 17.23 9.51 9.40
N VAL A 426 17.52 8.32 8.84
CA VAL A 426 18.72 8.05 8.03
C VAL A 426 18.37 7.67 6.60
N TYR A 427 17.09 7.57 6.28
CA TYR A 427 16.59 7.20 4.96
C TYR A 427 16.22 8.44 4.15
N ASP A 428 16.72 8.49 2.91
CA ASP A 428 16.32 9.51 1.94
C ASP A 428 15.16 8.94 1.10
N ASN A 429 13.97 9.50 1.31
CA ASN A 429 12.76 9.00 0.68
C ASN A 429 12.74 9.37 -0.81
N PRO A 430 12.70 8.39 -1.74
CA PRO A 430 12.73 8.67 -3.17
C PRO A 430 11.42 9.33 -3.64
N ASP A 431 11.47 10.01 -4.79
CA ASP A 431 10.29 10.53 -5.44
C ASP A 431 9.41 9.41 -6.03
N ILE A 432 8.16 9.77 -6.37
CA ILE A 432 7.17 8.80 -6.90
C ILE A 432 7.64 8.13 -8.17
N GLN A 433 8.33 8.83 -9.06
CA GLN A 433 8.82 8.28 -10.33
C GLN A 433 9.87 7.20 -10.07
N THR A 434 10.77 7.45 -9.13
CA THR A 434 11.77 6.47 -8.69
C THR A 434 11.10 5.24 -8.05
N ILE A 435 10.07 5.44 -7.21
CA ILE A 435 9.32 4.33 -6.61
C ILE A 435 8.57 3.53 -7.68
N GLN A 436 7.94 4.18 -8.66
CA GLN A 436 7.28 3.49 -9.78
C GLN A 436 8.25 2.64 -10.60
N ALA A 437 9.43 3.18 -10.93
CA ALA A 437 10.46 2.43 -11.62
C ALA A 437 10.90 1.21 -10.81
N TYR A 438 11.10 1.39 -9.50
CA TYR A 438 11.45 0.30 -8.59
C TYR A 438 10.39 -0.81 -8.54
N VAL A 439 9.09 -0.46 -8.55
CA VAL A 439 8.00 -1.45 -8.65
C VAL A 439 8.11 -2.27 -9.93
N GLN A 440 8.35 -1.62 -11.08
CA GLN A 440 8.45 -2.31 -12.36
C GLN A 440 9.68 -3.23 -12.42
N ASP A 441 10.82 -2.75 -11.96
CA ASP A 441 12.06 -3.55 -11.87
C ASP A 441 11.86 -4.75 -10.94
N SER A 442 11.22 -4.54 -9.79
CA SER A 442 10.92 -5.60 -8.84
C SER A 442 9.97 -6.64 -9.44
N LEU A 443 8.89 -6.23 -10.13
CA LEU A 443 7.97 -7.14 -10.82
C LEU A 443 8.67 -7.93 -11.94
N GLY A 444 9.71 -7.39 -12.55
CA GLY A 444 10.54 -8.07 -13.54
C GLY A 444 11.30 -9.28 -13.01
N LEU A 445 11.50 -9.37 -11.68
CA LEU A 445 12.16 -10.51 -11.04
C LEU A 445 11.26 -11.74 -10.92
N PHE A 446 9.95 -11.59 -11.10
CA PHE A 446 8.99 -12.67 -10.88
C PHE A 446 8.51 -13.29 -12.18
N TRP A 447 8.30 -14.62 -12.15
CA TRP A 447 7.68 -15.34 -13.23
C TRP A 447 6.22 -14.89 -13.43
N GLU A 448 5.71 -15.01 -14.67
CA GLU A 448 4.34 -14.61 -15.01
C GLU A 448 3.27 -15.36 -14.19
N GLU A 449 3.59 -16.58 -13.77
CA GLU A 449 2.73 -17.42 -12.95
C GLU A 449 2.33 -16.76 -11.64
N TYR A 450 3.22 -15.98 -11.02
CA TYR A 450 2.96 -15.25 -9.77
C TYR A 450 2.16 -13.95 -9.99
N LYS A 451 2.11 -13.44 -11.23
CA LYS A 451 1.47 -12.16 -11.58
C LYS A 451 0.06 -12.32 -12.17
N ARG A 452 -0.42 -13.54 -12.30
CA ARG A 452 -1.76 -13.82 -12.85
C ARG A 452 -2.86 -13.19 -12.02
N ILE A 453 -3.86 -12.64 -12.70
CA ILE A 453 -5.05 -12.07 -12.05
C ILE A 453 -5.93 -13.14 -11.39
N SER A 454 -5.97 -14.32 -11.99
CA SER A 454 -6.76 -15.44 -11.49
C SER A 454 -5.87 -16.64 -11.25
N LYS A 455 -5.98 -17.23 -10.06
CA LYS A 455 -5.21 -18.40 -9.64
C LYS A 455 -3.72 -18.23 -9.89
N PRO A 456 -3.08 -17.18 -9.33
CA PRO A 456 -1.63 -17.08 -9.36
C PRO A 456 -1.00 -18.27 -8.64
N GLU A 457 0.22 -18.62 -9.03
CA GLU A 457 1.01 -19.60 -8.29
C GLU A 457 1.45 -19.00 -6.95
N GLU A 458 1.62 -19.84 -5.93
CA GLU A 458 2.09 -19.40 -4.62
C GLU A 458 3.60 -19.17 -4.64
N TYR A 459 4.01 -17.95 -4.31
CA TYR A 459 5.41 -17.58 -4.23
C TYR A 459 6.04 -18.11 -2.94
N PRO A 460 7.23 -18.75 -3.00
CA PRO A 460 7.89 -19.29 -1.81
C PRO A 460 8.35 -18.21 -0.84
N VAL A 461 7.86 -18.26 0.40
CA VAL A 461 8.36 -17.49 1.54
C VAL A 461 8.79 -18.46 2.62
N ASP A 462 10.07 -18.67 2.72
CA ASP A 462 10.67 -19.76 3.48
C ASP A 462 11.45 -19.26 4.70
N LEU A 463 11.51 -20.08 5.73
CA LEU A 463 12.33 -19.81 6.91
C LEU A 463 13.72 -20.48 6.78
N SER A 464 14.75 -19.85 7.35
CA SER A 464 16.00 -20.53 7.60
C SER A 464 15.79 -21.71 8.57
N GLN A 465 16.68 -22.69 8.50
CA GLN A 465 16.61 -23.83 9.42
C GLN A 465 16.68 -23.35 10.88
N LYS A 466 17.56 -22.41 11.20
CA LYS A 466 17.68 -21.86 12.56
C LYS A 466 16.43 -21.12 13.01
N CYS A 467 15.85 -20.29 12.13
CA CYS A 467 14.60 -19.57 12.41
C CYS A 467 13.44 -20.53 12.66
N TRP A 468 13.33 -21.61 11.86
CA TRP A 468 12.33 -22.64 12.05
C TRP A 468 12.55 -23.46 13.33
N ASP A 469 13.79 -23.88 13.62
CA ASP A 469 14.14 -24.61 14.82
C ASP A 469 13.85 -23.78 16.08
N ASN A 470 14.21 -22.50 16.08
CA ASN A 470 13.87 -21.54 17.15
C ASN A 470 12.36 -21.50 17.40
N LYS A 471 11.56 -21.35 16.35
CA LYS A 471 10.08 -21.36 16.45
C LYS A 471 9.55 -22.66 17.05
N MET A 472 10.06 -23.80 16.61
CA MET A 472 9.60 -25.11 17.08
C MET A 472 10.00 -25.36 18.53
N GLN A 473 11.20 -24.92 18.94
CA GLN A 473 11.67 -25.01 20.32
C GLN A 473 10.76 -24.20 21.26
N PHE A 474 10.43 -22.94 20.91
CA PHE A 474 9.50 -22.11 21.70
C PHE A 474 8.12 -22.74 21.84
N ILE A 475 7.57 -23.31 20.75
CA ILE A 475 6.28 -24.01 20.81
C ILE A 475 6.36 -25.19 21.78
N HIS A 476 7.45 -25.95 21.75
CA HIS A 476 7.66 -27.09 22.62
C HIS A 476 7.77 -26.69 24.10
N ASP A 477 8.58 -25.66 24.39
CA ASP A 477 8.83 -25.19 25.76
C ASP A 477 7.56 -24.63 26.42
N VAL A 478 6.79 -23.80 25.70
CA VAL A 478 5.51 -23.27 26.21
C VAL A 478 4.52 -24.41 26.47
N LYS A 479 4.41 -25.39 25.58
CA LYS A 479 3.53 -26.54 25.78
C LYS A 479 3.94 -27.37 26.98
N ASN A 480 5.26 -27.58 27.20
CA ASN A 480 5.75 -28.30 28.36
C ASN A 480 5.52 -27.56 29.67
N LYS A 481 5.74 -26.24 29.67
CA LYS A 481 5.43 -25.39 30.83
C LYS A 481 3.97 -25.52 31.25
N ILE A 482 3.05 -25.36 30.30
CA ILE A 482 1.61 -25.51 30.56
C ILE A 482 1.26 -26.89 31.09
N LYS A 483 1.84 -27.97 30.53
CA LYS A 483 1.62 -29.33 31.01
C LYS A 483 2.09 -29.47 32.45
N LYS A 484 3.29 -28.99 32.77
CA LYS A 484 3.85 -29.08 34.12
C LYS A 484 2.96 -28.35 35.14
N GLU A 485 2.52 -27.14 34.83
CA GLU A 485 1.62 -26.36 35.69
C GLU A 485 0.27 -27.07 35.92
N LEU A 486 -0.28 -27.77 34.90
CA LEU A 486 -1.51 -28.57 35.04
C LEU A 486 -1.34 -29.80 35.93
N TYR A 487 -0.19 -30.50 35.85
CA TYR A 487 0.07 -31.71 36.67
C TYR A 487 0.57 -31.41 38.09
N GLU A 488 1.10 -30.21 38.35
CA GLU A 488 1.48 -29.77 39.71
C GLU A 488 0.29 -29.15 40.48
N SER A 489 -0.83 -28.91 39.81
CA SER A 489 -2.08 -28.38 40.40
C SER A 489 -3.14 -29.46 40.72
N GLU A 490 -2.92 -30.71 40.36
CA GLU A 490 -3.65 -31.90 40.79
C GLU A 490 -2.94 -32.58 41.96
#